data_01db426c8be7070653b7a9e0068604b0
#
_entry.id   01db426c8be7070653b7a9e0068604b0
#
_cell.length_a   1.000
_cell.length_b   1.000
_cell.length_c   1.000
_cell.angle_alpha   90.00
_cell.angle_beta   90.00
_cell.angle_gamma   90.00
#
_symmetry.space_group_name_H-M   'P 1'
#
loop_
_entity.id
_entity.type
_entity.pdbx_description
1 polymer ?
#
loop_
_entity_poly.entity_id
_entity_poly.type
_entity_poly.pdbx_seq_one_letter_code
_entity_poly.pdbx_strand_id
1 'polypeptide(L)'
;MRLRLAWMVVALAAVAAPGFAHHSAAGIDRSKSVTLVGTVKEFGWRNPHSYMEIDVPAETGGGTVTWKVEMTSPAFLIRAGWKSTTLKPGDKVTVKVFPLRDGDPGGLFQSVTLASGEVLTERAAAARTP
;
A
#
# COMPACT_ATOMS: atom_id res chain seq x y z
N MET A 1 -25.44 -21.44 -60.29
CA MET A 1 -24.76 -20.37 -59.57
C MET A 1 -24.93 -20.63 -58.07
N ARG A 2 -23.94 -21.20 -57.42
CA ARG A 2 -24.02 -21.57 -56.00
C ARG A 2 -23.19 -20.58 -55.21
N LEU A 3 -23.85 -19.67 -54.46
CA LEU A 3 -23.27 -18.68 -53.58
C LEU A 3 -22.78 -19.37 -52.33
N ARG A 4 -21.46 -19.47 -52.15
CA ARG A 4 -20.86 -19.99 -50.93
C ARG A 4 -20.70 -18.83 -49.96
N LEU A 5 -21.55 -18.79 -48.94
CA LEU A 5 -21.47 -17.87 -47.84
C LEU A 5 -20.31 -18.32 -46.93
N ALA A 6 -19.20 -17.58 -46.99
CA ALA A 6 -18.06 -17.78 -46.07
C ALA A 6 -18.41 -17.16 -44.72
N TRP A 7 -18.55 -17.99 -43.70
CA TRP A 7 -18.69 -17.55 -42.32
C TRP A 7 -17.30 -17.14 -41.79
N MET A 8 -17.08 -15.84 -41.66
CA MET A 8 -15.93 -15.30 -41.01
C MET A 8 -16.17 -15.37 -39.49
N VAL A 9 -15.60 -16.37 -38.84
CA VAL A 9 -15.53 -16.43 -37.38
C VAL A 9 -14.41 -15.48 -36.94
N VAL A 10 -14.78 -14.31 -36.47
CA VAL A 10 -13.85 -13.42 -35.79
C VAL A 10 -13.68 -13.94 -34.38
N ALA A 11 -12.60 -14.65 -34.12
CA ALA A 11 -12.17 -14.98 -32.77
C ALA A 11 -11.68 -13.72 -32.07
N LEU A 12 -12.53 -13.12 -31.24
CA LEU A 12 -12.16 -12.04 -30.35
C LEU A 12 -11.30 -12.62 -29.22
N ALA A 13 -9.98 -12.59 -29.39
CA ALA A 13 -9.06 -12.93 -28.33
C ALA A 13 -9.19 -11.85 -27.24
N ALA A 14 -9.93 -12.15 -26.19
CA ALA A 14 -9.94 -11.35 -24.98
C ALA A 14 -8.56 -11.45 -24.34
N VAL A 15 -7.71 -10.46 -24.57
CA VAL A 15 -6.46 -10.28 -23.84
C VAL A 15 -6.88 -9.91 -22.40
N ALA A 16 -6.90 -10.91 -21.53
CA ALA A 16 -7.00 -10.68 -20.10
C ALA A 16 -5.71 -9.96 -19.68
N ALA A 17 -5.76 -8.62 -19.61
CA ALA A 17 -4.73 -7.87 -18.91
C ALA A 17 -4.68 -8.40 -17.47
N PRO A 18 -3.49 -8.71 -16.92
CA PRO A 18 -3.38 -9.05 -15.51
C PRO A 18 -3.89 -7.83 -14.73
N GLY A 19 -5.13 -7.92 -14.25
CA GLY A 19 -5.66 -6.97 -13.29
C GLY A 19 -4.76 -7.06 -12.08
N PHE A 20 -3.98 -6.00 -11.83
CA PHE A 20 -3.42 -5.80 -10.51
C PHE A 20 -4.61 -5.83 -9.57
N ALA A 21 -4.73 -6.92 -8.83
CA ALA A 21 -5.76 -7.04 -7.81
C ALA A 21 -5.47 -5.93 -6.80
N HIS A 22 -6.18 -4.81 -6.93
CA HIS A 22 -6.30 -3.86 -5.84
C HIS A 22 -6.87 -4.68 -4.69
N HIS A 23 -6.09 -4.79 -3.61
CA HIS A 23 -6.61 -5.42 -2.41
C HIS A 23 -7.89 -4.68 -2.06
N SER A 24 -9.03 -5.29 -2.34
CA SER A 24 -10.33 -4.70 -2.01
C SER A 24 -10.35 -4.47 -0.50
N ALA A 25 -11.14 -3.49 -0.03
CA ALA A 25 -11.31 -3.25 1.40
C ALA A 25 -11.68 -4.53 2.18
N ALA A 26 -12.28 -5.54 1.51
CA ALA A 26 -12.58 -6.85 2.04
C ALA A 26 -11.32 -7.69 2.39
N GLY A 27 -10.17 -7.44 1.75
CA GLY A 27 -8.90 -8.11 2.03
C GLY A 27 -8.19 -7.61 3.29
N ILE A 28 -8.66 -6.53 3.91
CA ILE A 28 -8.06 -5.89 5.08
C ILE A 28 -8.79 -6.31 6.35
N ASP A 29 -8.05 -6.74 7.37
CA ASP A 29 -8.62 -7.02 8.70
C ASP A 29 -8.57 -5.78 9.59
N ARG A 30 -9.65 -5.00 9.55
CA ARG A 30 -9.76 -3.77 10.35
C ARG A 30 -10.03 -4.02 11.84
N SER A 31 -10.25 -5.27 12.26
CA SER A 31 -10.40 -5.65 13.67
C SER A 31 -9.06 -5.82 14.38
N LYS A 32 -7.95 -5.89 13.62
CA LYS A 32 -6.61 -6.08 14.13
C LYS A 32 -5.73 -4.88 13.80
N SER A 33 -4.70 -4.69 14.61
CA SER A 33 -3.63 -3.74 14.37
C SER A 33 -2.30 -4.41 14.61
N VAL A 34 -1.39 -4.31 13.65
CA VAL A 34 -0.03 -4.84 13.74
C VAL A 34 0.94 -3.67 13.80
N THR A 35 1.92 -3.77 14.67
CA THR A 35 3.01 -2.80 14.79
C THR A 35 4.26 -3.38 14.14
N LEU A 36 4.77 -2.69 13.14
CA LEU A 36 5.98 -3.04 12.39
C LEU A 36 7.11 -2.11 12.81
N VAL A 37 8.21 -2.66 13.28
CA VAL A 37 9.44 -1.90 13.55
C VAL A 37 10.45 -2.30 12.47
N GLY A 38 10.85 -1.34 11.65
CA GLY A 38 11.70 -1.66 10.50
C GLY A 38 12.34 -0.46 9.85
N THR A 39 12.80 -0.69 8.64
CA THR A 39 13.49 0.30 7.82
C THR A 39 12.73 0.52 6.54
N VAL A 40 12.51 1.78 6.16
CA VAL A 40 11.89 2.12 4.88
C VAL A 40 12.78 1.63 3.75
N LYS A 41 12.22 0.80 2.87
CA LYS A 41 12.85 0.34 1.63
C LYS A 41 12.47 1.24 0.48
N GLU A 42 11.18 1.60 0.40
CA GLU A 42 10.64 2.47 -0.64
C GLU A 42 9.46 3.27 -0.10
N PHE A 43 9.33 4.53 -0.54
CA PHE A 43 8.13 5.34 -0.37
C PHE A 43 7.60 5.74 -1.74
N GLY A 44 6.54 5.06 -2.17
CA GLY A 44 5.90 5.28 -3.46
C GLY A 44 4.89 6.42 -3.40
N TRP A 45 5.25 7.58 -3.92
CA TRP A 45 4.40 8.77 -3.98
C TRP A 45 3.70 8.85 -5.33
N ARG A 46 2.52 8.22 -5.45
CA ARG A 46 1.81 8.12 -6.73
C ARG A 46 0.31 7.92 -6.58
N ASN A 47 -0.44 8.24 -7.63
CA ASN A 47 -1.86 7.94 -7.77
C ASN A 47 -2.07 6.50 -8.29
N PRO A 48 -3.21 5.87 -7.98
CA PRO A 48 -4.28 6.36 -7.12
C PRO A 48 -3.94 6.26 -5.63
N HIS A 49 -2.99 5.41 -5.24
CA HIS A 49 -2.58 5.15 -3.87
C HIS A 49 -1.07 5.24 -3.72
N SER A 50 -0.62 6.06 -2.76
CA SER A 50 0.75 5.99 -2.26
C SER A 50 0.95 4.71 -1.47
N TYR A 51 2.19 4.30 -1.26
CA TYR A 51 2.53 3.12 -0.46
C TYR A 51 3.91 3.28 0.17
N MET A 52 4.19 2.46 1.16
CA MET A 52 5.54 2.27 1.65
C MET A 52 5.88 0.78 1.68
N GLU A 53 7.11 0.45 1.34
CA GLU A 53 7.70 -0.85 1.60
C GLU A 53 8.66 -0.73 2.77
N ILE A 54 8.52 -1.66 3.73
CA ILE A 54 9.28 -1.65 4.97
C ILE A 54 9.92 -3.00 5.15
N ASP A 55 11.22 -3.04 5.34
CA ASP A 55 11.94 -4.24 5.73
C ASP A 55 11.89 -4.39 7.25
N VAL A 56 11.22 -5.45 7.68
CA VAL A 56 11.03 -5.81 9.08
C VAL A 56 11.85 -7.05 9.38
N PRO A 57 12.59 -7.11 10.50
CA PRO A 57 13.29 -8.33 10.89
C PRO A 57 12.35 -9.54 10.90
N ALA A 58 12.78 -10.65 10.31
CA ALA A 58 12.01 -11.89 10.35
C ALA A 58 11.93 -12.42 11.79
N GLU A 59 10.77 -12.95 12.18
CA GLU A 59 10.58 -13.53 13.52
C GLU A 59 11.47 -14.73 13.76
N THR A 60 11.78 -15.50 12.70
CA THR A 60 12.62 -16.70 12.75
C THR A 60 13.54 -16.74 11.52
N GLY A 61 14.69 -17.43 11.65
CA GLY A 61 15.58 -17.73 10.53
C GLY A 61 16.51 -16.61 10.08
N GLY A 62 16.47 -15.45 10.73
CA GLY A 62 17.25 -14.27 10.33
C GLY A 62 16.73 -13.60 9.04
N GLY A 63 17.39 -12.51 8.63
CA GLY A 63 16.96 -11.72 7.47
C GLY A 63 15.78 -10.80 7.75
N THR A 64 15.14 -10.35 6.67
CA THR A 64 14.03 -9.41 6.72
C THR A 64 12.84 -9.91 5.89
N VAL A 65 11.65 -9.44 6.26
CA VAL A 65 10.42 -9.59 5.48
C VAL A 65 10.00 -8.20 5.04
N THR A 66 9.81 -8.02 3.74
CA THR A 66 9.30 -6.74 3.21
C THR A 66 7.78 -6.69 3.34
N TRP A 67 7.29 -5.71 4.07
CA TRP A 67 5.86 -5.39 4.20
C TRP A 67 5.49 -4.30 3.21
N LYS A 68 4.41 -4.51 2.47
CA LYS A 68 3.84 -3.48 1.60
C LYS A 68 2.61 -2.86 2.24
N VAL A 69 2.70 -1.59 2.55
CA VAL A 69 1.68 -0.83 3.26
C VAL A 69 1.04 0.16 2.30
N GLU A 70 -0.25 -0.04 2.02
CA GLU A 70 -1.03 0.85 1.17
C GLU A 70 -1.46 2.09 1.94
N MET A 71 -1.43 3.23 1.27
CA MET A 71 -1.80 4.54 1.79
C MET A 71 -2.84 5.20 0.88
N THR A 72 -3.34 6.35 1.30
CA THR A 72 -4.21 7.18 0.46
C THR A 72 -3.43 7.86 -0.68
N SER A 73 -4.12 8.63 -1.52
CA SER A 73 -3.50 9.35 -2.64
C SER A 73 -2.62 10.52 -2.18
N PRO A 74 -1.65 10.95 -2.99
CA PRO A 74 -0.82 12.12 -2.69
C PRO A 74 -1.62 13.38 -2.33
N ALA A 75 -2.75 13.63 -2.97
CA ALA A 75 -3.58 14.80 -2.69
C ALA A 75 -4.09 14.84 -1.25
N PHE A 76 -4.47 13.68 -0.69
CA PHE A 76 -4.90 13.59 0.71
C PHE A 76 -3.72 13.67 1.66
N LEU A 77 -2.60 13.03 1.33
CA LEU A 77 -1.38 13.08 2.13
C LEU A 77 -0.84 14.51 2.27
N ILE A 78 -0.85 15.30 1.18
CA ILE A 78 -0.43 16.71 1.21
C ILE A 78 -1.28 17.50 2.22
N ARG A 79 -2.60 17.29 2.24
CA ARG A 79 -3.50 17.94 3.21
C ARG A 79 -3.20 17.54 4.65
N ALA A 80 -2.66 16.35 4.85
CA ALA A 80 -2.21 15.85 6.16
C ALA A 80 -0.77 16.28 6.52
N GLY A 81 -0.13 17.10 5.69
CA GLY A 81 1.22 17.63 5.92
C GLY A 81 2.35 16.78 5.36
N TRP A 82 2.05 15.73 4.62
CA TRP A 82 3.07 14.89 3.98
C TRP A 82 3.65 15.54 2.74
N LYS A 83 4.87 15.14 2.42
CA LYS A 83 5.58 15.45 1.17
C LYS A 83 6.13 14.16 0.57
N SER A 84 6.45 14.16 -0.70
CA SER A 84 7.12 13.03 -1.35
C SER A 84 8.46 12.67 -0.72
N THR A 85 9.03 13.59 0.06
CA THR A 85 10.30 13.42 0.78
C THR A 85 10.14 13.13 2.28
N THR A 86 8.89 12.95 2.75
CA THR A 86 8.61 12.70 4.18
C THR A 86 9.28 11.44 4.69
N LEU A 87 9.30 10.38 3.86
CA LEU A 87 10.04 9.15 4.13
C LEU A 87 11.07 8.93 3.04
N LYS A 88 12.20 8.39 3.42
CA LYS A 88 13.30 8.05 2.51
C LYS A 88 13.78 6.62 2.78
N PRO A 89 14.29 5.93 1.75
CA PRO A 89 14.96 4.65 1.97
C PRO A 89 16.04 4.76 3.05
N GLY A 90 16.03 3.82 4.00
CA GLY A 90 16.95 3.81 5.14
C GLY A 90 16.39 4.42 6.42
N ASP A 91 15.28 5.14 6.38
CA ASP A 91 14.64 5.69 7.59
C ASP A 91 14.17 4.57 8.51
N LYS A 92 14.49 4.69 9.80
CA LYS A 92 13.98 3.81 10.85
C LYS A 92 12.60 4.28 11.29
N VAL A 93 11.63 3.38 11.25
CA VAL A 93 10.24 3.72 11.52
C VAL A 93 9.53 2.65 12.34
N THR A 94 8.50 3.08 13.05
CA THR A 94 7.50 2.19 13.65
C THR A 94 6.17 2.48 12.98
N VAL A 95 5.62 1.50 12.27
CA VAL A 95 4.39 1.65 11.50
C VAL A 95 3.28 0.80 12.07
N LYS A 96 2.09 1.37 12.25
CA LYS A 96 0.88 0.63 12.57
C LYS A 96 0.05 0.44 11.32
N VAL A 97 -0.42 -0.79 11.13
CA VAL A 97 -1.21 -1.19 9.97
C VAL A 97 -2.40 -2.06 10.36
N PHE A 98 -3.46 -1.99 9.56
CA PHE A 98 -4.47 -3.04 9.50
C PHE A 98 -3.93 -4.14 8.57
N PRO A 99 -3.71 -5.37 9.07
CA PRO A 99 -3.07 -6.42 8.26
C PRO A 99 -4.00 -6.97 7.17
N LEU A 100 -3.41 -7.66 6.20
CA LEU A 100 -4.15 -8.49 5.26
C LEU A 100 -4.76 -9.70 5.98
N ARG A 101 -5.97 -10.11 5.56
CA ARG A 101 -6.68 -11.26 6.15
C ARG A 101 -6.02 -12.60 5.83
N ASP A 102 -5.34 -12.68 4.67
CA ASP A 102 -4.66 -13.89 4.20
C ASP A 102 -3.32 -14.16 4.90
N GLY A 103 -2.84 -13.21 5.71
CA GLY A 103 -1.58 -13.33 6.44
C GLY A 103 -0.34 -12.94 5.63
N ASP A 104 -0.49 -12.51 4.38
CA ASP A 104 0.62 -11.98 3.60
C ASP A 104 1.21 -10.71 4.25
N PRO A 105 2.51 -10.43 4.07
CA PRO A 105 3.17 -9.25 4.65
C PRO A 105 2.71 -7.98 3.94
N GLY A 106 1.60 -7.45 4.38
CA GLY A 106 0.97 -6.25 3.83
C GLY A 106 -0.19 -5.77 4.67
N GLY A 107 -0.67 -4.58 4.36
CA GLY A 107 -1.80 -4.00 5.06
C GLY A 107 -2.10 -2.58 4.65
N LEU A 108 -3.06 -2.00 5.36
CA LEU A 108 -3.49 -0.62 5.19
C LEU A 108 -2.88 0.24 6.30
N PHE A 109 -2.32 1.37 5.93
CA PHE A 109 -1.66 2.31 6.83
C PHE A 109 -2.61 2.87 7.90
N GLN A 110 -2.11 3.00 9.12
CA GLN A 110 -2.77 3.71 10.21
C GLN A 110 -1.93 4.91 10.67
N SER A 111 -0.68 4.68 11.02
CA SER A 111 0.25 5.71 11.49
C SER A 111 1.69 5.28 11.32
N VAL A 112 2.60 6.24 11.28
CA VAL A 112 4.04 6.02 11.37
C VAL A 112 4.63 6.92 12.45
N THR A 113 5.52 6.35 13.25
CA THR A 113 6.38 7.08 14.16
C THR A 113 7.78 7.15 13.57
N LEU A 114 8.26 8.34 13.33
CA LEU A 114 9.59 8.62 12.81
C LEU A 114 10.66 8.43 13.90
N ALA A 115 11.93 8.35 13.51
CA ALA A 115 13.05 8.29 14.46
C ALA A 115 13.09 9.49 15.41
N SER A 116 12.57 10.65 15.00
CA SER A 116 12.41 11.83 15.83
C SER A 116 11.37 11.70 16.96
N GLY A 117 10.51 10.67 16.89
CA GLY A 117 9.35 10.50 17.75
C GLY A 117 8.08 11.16 17.22
N GLU A 118 8.15 11.90 16.12
CA GLU A 118 6.97 12.47 15.47
C GLU A 118 6.06 11.38 14.94
N VAL A 119 4.75 11.53 15.16
CA VAL A 119 3.73 10.60 14.67
C VAL A 119 2.95 11.25 13.55
N LEU A 120 2.92 10.59 12.40
CA LEU A 120 2.17 11.02 11.22
C LEU A 120 1.02 10.05 10.93
N THR A 121 -0.10 10.62 10.49
CA THR A 121 -1.29 9.88 10.02
C THR A 121 -1.74 10.43 8.66
N GLU A 122 -2.70 9.79 8.01
CA GLU A 122 -3.28 10.29 6.75
C GLU A 122 -4.33 11.38 6.96
N ARG A 123 -4.65 11.71 8.19
CA ARG A 123 -5.59 12.78 8.53
C ARG A 123 -4.81 14.02 8.95
N ALA A 124 -5.26 15.18 8.47
CA ALA A 124 -4.81 16.44 9.03
C ALA A 124 -5.01 16.41 10.56
N ALA A 125 -4.00 16.87 11.31
CA ALA A 125 -4.15 17.05 12.73
C ALA A 125 -5.42 17.89 12.97
N ALA A 126 -6.35 17.38 13.77
CA ALA A 126 -7.49 18.18 14.18
C ALA A 126 -6.92 19.47 14.79
N ALA A 127 -7.35 20.62 14.26
CA ALA A 127 -6.95 21.90 14.81
C ALA A 127 -7.23 21.86 16.31
N ARG A 128 -6.17 21.92 17.11
CA ARG A 128 -6.34 22.09 18.55
C ARG A 128 -6.95 23.47 18.71
N THR A 129 -8.24 23.50 18.97
CA THR A 129 -8.91 24.73 19.41
C THR A 129 -8.25 25.12 20.74
N PRO A 130 -7.79 26.38 20.88
CA PRO A 130 -7.17 26.84 22.09
C PRO A 130 -8.14 26.86 23.28
#